data_51f9dad716156040789b73878efec23f
#
_entry.id   51f9dad716156040789b73878efec23f
#
_cell.length_a   1.000
_cell.length_b   1.000
_cell.length_c   1.000
_cell.angle_alpha   90.00
_cell.angle_beta   90.00
_cell.angle_gamma   90.00
#
_symmetry.space_group_name_H-M   'P 1'
#
loop_
_entity.id
_entity.type
_entity.pdbx_description
1 polymer ?
#
loop_
_entity_poly.entity_id
_entity_poly.type
_entity_poly.pdbx_seq_one_letter_code
_entity_poly.pdbx_strand_id
1 'polypeptide(L)'
;DYYIGVSPDTHQEVFTKPILPLYQVNSFEKEDLQVLQILSAVKDNVSLREVDVHSQQGIFLPASDLEARFKNRFPQALANLQDLIENVSYQLDPSLKLPRFNPERPAVEELRERAEQGLIAKGLTSVLYQERLNEELAVIHDMGFDDYFLVVWDLLRFGRSQGYYMGMGRGSAVGSLVAYSLDITGIDPVEKNLIFERFLNRERY
;
A
#
# COMPACT_ATOMS: atom_id res chain seq x y z
N ASP A 1 -19.35 -14.88 8.35
CA ASP A 1 -19.75 -14.36 9.66
C ASP A 1 -19.14 -12.98 9.86
N TYR A 2 -19.86 -12.10 10.54
CA TYR A 2 -19.39 -10.76 10.85
C TYR A 2 -19.81 -10.39 12.28
N TYR A 3 -19.03 -9.50 12.88
CA TYR A 3 -19.27 -8.97 14.22
C TYR A 3 -19.71 -7.51 14.14
N ILE A 4 -20.40 -7.04 15.18
CA ILE A 4 -20.75 -5.63 15.35
C ILE A 4 -19.76 -5.02 16.35
N GLY A 5 -19.03 -3.98 15.93
CA GLY A 5 -18.16 -3.21 16.82
C GLY A 5 -18.99 -2.35 17.78
N VAL A 6 -18.70 -2.44 19.06
CA VAL A 6 -19.31 -1.57 20.10
C VAL A 6 -18.24 -0.77 20.82
N SER A 7 -18.48 0.52 21.00
CA SER A 7 -17.67 1.39 21.87
C SER A 7 -18.27 1.45 23.28
N PRO A 8 -17.52 1.93 24.29
CA PRO A 8 -18.07 2.13 25.63
C PRO A 8 -19.32 3.02 25.66
N ASP A 9 -19.46 3.90 24.66
CA ASP A 9 -20.55 4.87 24.57
C ASP A 9 -21.70 4.46 23.62
N THR A 10 -21.64 3.24 23.08
CA THR A 10 -22.70 2.73 22.21
C THR A 10 -24.04 2.67 22.97
N HIS A 11 -25.08 3.36 22.47
CA HIS A 11 -26.39 3.45 23.11
C HIS A 11 -27.30 2.25 22.84
N GLN A 12 -27.01 1.43 21.84
CA GLN A 12 -27.78 0.24 21.50
C GLN A 12 -27.57 -0.87 22.54
N GLU A 13 -28.62 -1.48 23.04
CA GLU A 13 -28.57 -2.55 24.05
C GLU A 13 -28.83 -3.95 23.47
N VAL A 14 -29.47 -4.04 22.31
CA VAL A 14 -29.82 -5.31 21.69
C VAL A 14 -29.11 -5.44 20.34
N PHE A 15 -28.40 -6.53 20.16
CA PHE A 15 -27.64 -6.83 18.93
C PHE A 15 -28.10 -8.15 18.32
N THR A 16 -28.25 -8.18 17.02
CA THR A 16 -28.64 -9.38 16.25
C THR A 16 -27.44 -10.25 15.86
N LYS A 17 -26.25 -9.76 16.08
CA LYS A 17 -24.97 -10.45 15.78
C LYS A 17 -24.02 -10.34 16.96
N PRO A 18 -23.02 -11.23 17.04
CA PRO A 18 -22.00 -11.13 18.07
C PRO A 18 -21.32 -9.76 18.05
N ILE A 19 -21.06 -9.20 19.23
CA ILE A 19 -20.41 -7.91 19.38
C ILE A 19 -18.93 -8.06 19.72
N LEU A 20 -18.10 -7.11 19.26
CA LEU A 20 -16.70 -6.98 19.64
C LEU A 20 -16.42 -5.60 20.20
N PRO A 21 -15.48 -5.47 21.15
CA PRO A 21 -15.09 -4.14 21.65
C PRO A 21 -14.34 -3.40 20.54
N LEU A 22 -14.76 -2.17 20.31
CA LEU A 22 -14.11 -1.24 19.39
C LEU A 22 -13.75 0.03 20.15
N TYR A 23 -12.46 0.33 20.21
CA TYR A 23 -11.95 1.55 20.80
C TYR A 23 -10.95 2.21 19.85
N GLN A 24 -11.33 3.37 19.34
CA GLN A 24 -10.47 4.11 18.42
C GLN A 24 -9.55 5.02 19.23
N VAL A 25 -8.24 4.91 19.03
CA VAL A 25 -7.23 5.76 19.63
C VAL A 25 -6.85 6.85 18.62
N ASN A 26 -7.03 8.12 19.02
CA ASN A 26 -6.71 9.29 18.21
C ASN A 26 -5.63 10.18 18.84
N SER A 27 -5.33 9.97 20.14
CA SER A 27 -4.35 10.74 20.91
C SER A 27 -3.68 9.88 21.95
N PHE A 28 -2.47 10.23 22.36
CA PHE A 28 -1.77 9.55 23.46
C PHE A 28 -2.14 10.15 24.81
N GLU A 29 -2.23 11.47 24.88
CA GLU A 29 -2.46 12.22 26.10
C GLU A 29 -3.69 13.14 25.98
N LYS A 30 -4.15 13.63 27.12
CA LYS A 30 -5.33 14.50 27.16
C LYS A 30 -5.06 15.84 26.49
N GLU A 31 -3.83 16.31 26.56
CA GLU A 31 -3.36 17.56 25.95
C GLU A 31 -3.45 17.52 24.42
N ASP A 32 -3.29 16.36 23.79
CA ASP A 32 -3.42 16.17 22.34
C ASP A 32 -4.84 16.44 21.83
N LEU A 33 -5.84 16.41 22.71
CA LEU A 33 -7.24 16.67 22.32
C LEU A 33 -7.44 18.08 21.75
N GLN A 34 -6.64 19.06 22.18
CA GLN A 34 -6.67 20.41 21.61
C GLN A 34 -6.23 20.41 20.14
N VAL A 35 -5.20 19.62 19.83
CA VAL A 35 -4.71 19.46 18.44
C VAL A 35 -5.78 18.79 17.58
N LEU A 36 -6.42 17.74 18.09
CA LEU A 36 -7.52 17.07 17.40
C LEU A 36 -8.70 18.00 17.16
N GLN A 37 -9.01 18.87 18.11
CA GLN A 37 -10.06 19.87 17.97
C GLN A 37 -9.75 20.86 16.84
N ILE A 38 -8.52 21.34 16.76
CA ILE A 38 -8.06 22.21 15.68
C ILE A 38 -8.14 21.49 14.32
N LEU A 39 -7.64 20.25 14.24
CA LEU A 39 -7.66 19.46 13.01
C LEU A 39 -9.11 19.18 12.55
N SER A 40 -10.03 18.91 13.48
CA SER A 40 -11.45 18.71 13.16
C SER A 40 -12.08 20.01 12.65
N ALA A 41 -11.80 21.14 13.29
CA ALA A 41 -12.28 22.45 12.82
C ALA A 41 -11.81 22.75 11.40
N VAL A 42 -10.55 22.48 11.10
CA VAL A 42 -9.98 22.65 9.75
C VAL A 42 -10.63 21.69 8.74
N LYS A 43 -10.79 20.42 9.10
CA LYS A 43 -11.40 19.40 8.24
C LYS A 43 -12.84 19.77 7.87
N ASP A 44 -13.62 20.19 8.86
CA ASP A 44 -15.05 20.46 8.70
C ASP A 44 -15.33 21.91 8.28
N ASN A 45 -14.28 22.75 8.19
CA ASN A 45 -14.33 24.17 7.85
C ASN A 45 -15.30 24.95 8.76
N VAL A 46 -15.21 24.70 10.06
CA VAL A 46 -16.02 25.34 11.10
C VAL A 46 -15.15 26.06 12.11
N SER A 47 -15.76 26.90 12.97
CA SER A 47 -15.01 27.55 14.04
C SER A 47 -14.64 26.53 15.14
N LEU A 48 -13.52 26.78 15.84
CA LEU A 48 -13.07 25.94 16.94
C LEU A 48 -14.12 25.74 18.04
N ARG A 49 -15.01 26.73 18.21
CA ARG A 49 -16.08 26.69 19.21
C ARG A 49 -17.25 25.76 18.84
N GLU A 50 -17.35 25.42 17.56
CA GLU A 50 -18.42 24.55 17.04
C GLU A 50 -18.00 23.07 17.02
N VAL A 51 -16.72 22.79 17.26
CA VAL A 51 -16.22 21.41 17.33
C VAL A 51 -16.44 20.83 18.71
N ASP A 52 -17.33 19.86 18.82
CA ASP A 52 -17.51 19.06 20.03
C ASP A 52 -16.53 17.87 20.00
N VAL A 53 -15.42 18.03 20.69
CA VAL A 53 -14.51 16.92 20.95
C VAL A 53 -14.95 16.28 22.26
N HIS A 54 -15.65 15.16 22.18
CA HIS A 54 -15.97 14.33 23.34
C HIS A 54 -14.67 13.96 24.06
N SER A 55 -14.42 14.65 25.15
CA SER A 55 -13.11 14.80 25.81
C SER A 55 -12.50 13.52 26.39
N GLN A 56 -13.14 12.38 26.20
CA GLN A 56 -12.65 11.09 26.72
C GLN A 56 -12.60 9.97 25.67
N GLN A 57 -13.07 10.19 24.47
CA GLN A 57 -12.97 9.23 23.39
C GLN A 57 -11.67 9.43 22.65
N GLY A 58 -10.92 8.34 22.45
CA GLY A 58 -9.74 8.36 21.59
C GLY A 58 -8.40 8.57 22.28
N ILE A 59 -8.33 8.67 23.62
CA ILE A 59 -7.05 8.68 24.35
C ILE A 59 -6.54 7.24 24.50
N PHE A 60 -5.24 7.06 24.33
CA PHE A 60 -4.60 5.78 24.61
C PHE A 60 -4.73 5.45 26.11
N LEU A 61 -5.34 4.31 26.41
CA LEU A 61 -5.57 3.86 27.79
C LEU A 61 -4.78 2.58 28.07
N PRO A 62 -4.35 2.37 29.31
CA PRO A 62 -3.90 1.06 29.77
C PRO A 62 -4.95 -0.02 29.51
N ALA A 63 -4.51 -1.24 29.19
CA ALA A 63 -5.42 -2.35 28.87
C ALA A 63 -6.44 -2.62 29.99
N SER A 64 -6.02 -2.52 31.26
CA SER A 64 -6.90 -2.69 32.42
C SER A 64 -8.06 -1.66 32.46
N ASP A 65 -7.79 -0.42 32.11
CA ASP A 65 -8.77 0.66 32.15
C ASP A 65 -9.75 0.52 30.99
N LEU A 66 -9.25 0.11 29.83
CA LEU A 66 -10.07 -0.16 28.67
C LEU A 66 -10.99 -1.36 28.92
N GLU A 67 -10.44 -2.46 29.45
CA GLU A 67 -11.20 -3.65 29.82
C GLU A 67 -12.31 -3.29 30.84
N ALA A 68 -12.01 -2.51 31.86
CA ALA A 68 -12.98 -2.10 32.86
C ALA A 68 -14.16 -1.31 32.25
N ARG A 69 -13.91 -0.46 31.24
CA ARG A 69 -14.98 0.28 30.53
C ARG A 69 -15.95 -0.62 29.81
N PHE A 70 -15.46 -1.69 29.17
CA PHE A 70 -16.32 -2.66 28.48
C PHE A 70 -17.00 -3.64 29.42
N LYS A 71 -16.30 -4.08 30.50
CA LYS A 71 -16.78 -5.10 31.43
C LYS A 71 -18.10 -4.76 32.06
N ASN A 72 -18.32 -3.49 32.38
CA ASN A 72 -19.55 -3.04 33.04
C ASN A 72 -20.75 -2.99 32.10
N ARG A 73 -20.53 -2.74 30.81
CA ARG A 73 -21.61 -2.48 29.86
C ARG A 73 -21.76 -3.58 28.79
N PHE A 74 -20.63 -4.08 28.29
CA PHE A 74 -20.59 -5.08 27.23
C PHE A 74 -19.66 -6.25 27.58
N PRO A 75 -19.87 -6.97 28.68
CA PRO A 75 -18.99 -8.08 29.08
C PRO A 75 -18.92 -9.17 28.00
N GLN A 76 -20.01 -9.36 27.24
CA GLN A 76 -20.05 -10.33 26.15
C GLN A 76 -19.11 -9.94 24.99
N ALA A 77 -18.88 -8.65 24.77
CA ALA A 77 -17.92 -8.21 23.75
C ALA A 77 -16.48 -8.64 24.08
N LEU A 78 -16.10 -8.57 25.36
CA LEU A 78 -14.79 -9.04 25.81
C LEU A 78 -14.67 -10.57 25.70
N ALA A 79 -15.72 -11.31 26.05
CA ALA A 79 -15.74 -12.77 25.91
C ALA A 79 -15.63 -13.18 24.43
N ASN A 80 -16.37 -12.52 23.55
CA ASN A 80 -16.30 -12.76 22.10
C ASN A 80 -14.94 -12.40 21.52
N LEU A 81 -14.26 -11.36 22.03
CA LEU A 81 -12.91 -11.00 21.61
C LEU A 81 -11.91 -12.09 22.00
N GLN A 82 -12.00 -12.62 23.23
CA GLN A 82 -11.14 -13.70 23.67
C GLN A 82 -11.35 -14.97 22.82
N ASP A 83 -12.59 -15.33 22.57
CA ASP A 83 -12.95 -16.46 21.71
C ASP A 83 -12.43 -16.27 20.28
N LEU A 84 -12.56 -15.06 19.72
CA LEU A 84 -12.02 -14.72 18.40
C LEU A 84 -10.50 -14.90 18.35
N ILE A 85 -9.76 -14.37 19.35
CA ILE A 85 -8.30 -14.46 19.42
C ILE A 85 -7.84 -15.92 19.49
N GLU A 86 -8.54 -16.74 20.27
CA GLU A 86 -8.21 -18.17 20.44
C GLU A 86 -8.49 -19.00 19.18
N ASN A 87 -9.52 -18.64 18.43
CA ASN A 87 -9.98 -19.41 17.26
C ASN A 87 -9.45 -18.88 15.92
N VAL A 88 -8.92 -17.64 15.85
CA VAL A 88 -8.33 -17.11 14.63
C VAL A 88 -6.84 -17.43 14.58
N SER A 89 -6.48 -18.39 13.73
CA SER A 89 -5.09 -18.70 13.39
C SER A 89 -4.92 -18.55 11.88
N TYR A 90 -4.35 -17.43 11.45
CA TYR A 90 -4.07 -17.18 10.04
C TYR A 90 -2.59 -16.88 9.84
N GLN A 91 -1.95 -17.67 8.99
CA GLN A 91 -0.61 -17.40 8.52
C GLN A 91 -0.69 -16.80 7.11
N LEU A 92 -0.14 -15.61 6.95
CA LEU A 92 0.02 -15.02 5.63
C LEU A 92 1.00 -15.88 4.83
N ASP A 93 0.62 -16.23 3.61
CA ASP A 93 1.53 -16.81 2.64
C ASP A 93 2.30 -15.67 1.96
N PRO A 94 3.58 -15.45 2.31
CA PRO A 94 4.38 -14.36 1.76
C PRO A 94 4.89 -14.69 0.35
N SER A 95 4.56 -15.84 -0.21
CA SER A 95 5.04 -16.22 -1.53
C SER A 95 4.50 -15.27 -2.60
N LEU A 96 5.39 -14.79 -3.46
CA LEU A 96 5.04 -13.96 -4.60
C LEU A 96 4.33 -14.81 -5.65
N LYS A 97 3.05 -14.52 -5.92
CA LYS A 97 2.21 -15.26 -6.88
C LYS A 97 2.03 -14.45 -8.15
N LEU A 98 3.10 -14.26 -8.89
CA LEU A 98 3.05 -13.61 -10.20
C LEU A 98 2.76 -14.63 -11.31
N PRO A 99 1.92 -14.27 -12.29
CA PRO A 99 1.73 -15.10 -13.47
C PRO A 99 3.01 -15.10 -14.31
N ARG A 100 3.30 -16.21 -14.95
CA ARG A 100 4.36 -16.26 -15.97
C ARG A 100 3.86 -15.59 -17.25
N PHE A 101 4.66 -14.70 -17.80
CA PHE A 101 4.34 -14.04 -19.06
C PHE A 101 4.41 -15.01 -20.25
N ASN A 102 5.51 -15.75 -20.35
CA ASN A 102 5.70 -16.76 -21.38
C ASN A 102 6.27 -18.03 -20.74
N PRO A 103 5.53 -19.15 -20.70
CA PRO A 103 6.02 -20.40 -20.12
C PRO A 103 7.12 -21.06 -20.93
N GLU A 104 7.28 -20.72 -22.22
CA GLU A 104 8.23 -21.35 -23.16
C GLU A 104 9.58 -20.64 -23.18
N ARG A 105 9.68 -19.43 -22.59
CA ARG A 105 10.91 -18.64 -22.60
C ARG A 105 11.21 -18.06 -21.22
N PRO A 106 12.47 -18.05 -20.75
CA PRO A 106 12.85 -17.38 -19.51
C PRO A 106 12.54 -15.89 -19.57
N ALA A 107 11.77 -15.40 -18.58
CA ALA A 107 11.33 -13.99 -18.52
C ALA A 107 12.52 -13.02 -18.45
N VAL A 108 13.61 -13.41 -17.77
CA VAL A 108 14.83 -12.61 -17.65
C VAL A 108 15.47 -12.32 -19.01
N GLU A 109 15.50 -13.31 -19.91
CA GLU A 109 16.07 -13.15 -21.26
C GLU A 109 15.17 -12.27 -22.13
N GLU A 110 13.87 -12.51 -22.07
CA GLU A 110 12.89 -11.75 -22.85
C GLU A 110 12.80 -10.29 -22.38
N LEU A 111 12.83 -10.04 -21.08
CA LEU A 111 12.84 -8.70 -20.52
C LEU A 111 14.10 -7.92 -20.96
N ARG A 112 15.27 -8.54 -20.85
CA ARG A 112 16.54 -7.93 -21.27
C ARG A 112 16.50 -7.55 -22.75
N GLU A 113 16.15 -8.49 -23.62
CA GLU A 113 16.11 -8.24 -25.06
C GLU A 113 15.17 -7.10 -25.41
N ARG A 114 13.98 -7.07 -24.84
CA ARG A 114 13.01 -6.00 -25.09
C ARG A 114 13.48 -4.64 -24.57
N ALA A 115 14.09 -4.61 -23.40
CA ALA A 115 14.63 -3.39 -22.84
C ALA A 115 15.81 -2.82 -23.67
N GLU A 116 16.72 -3.67 -24.12
CA GLU A 116 17.82 -3.28 -25.01
C GLU A 116 17.29 -2.77 -26.35
N GLN A 117 16.33 -3.46 -26.97
CA GLN A 117 15.67 -3.01 -28.19
C GLN A 117 14.98 -1.66 -27.99
N GLY A 118 14.33 -1.45 -26.86
CA GLY A 118 13.69 -0.19 -26.51
C GLY A 118 14.68 0.97 -26.39
N LEU A 119 15.85 0.77 -25.78
CA LEU A 119 16.92 1.78 -25.72
C LEU A 119 17.49 2.09 -27.12
N ILE A 120 17.72 1.08 -27.94
CA ILE A 120 18.19 1.26 -29.32
C ILE A 120 17.19 2.08 -30.12
N ALA A 121 15.89 1.76 -30.02
CA ALA A 121 14.83 2.50 -30.71
C ALA A 121 14.74 3.97 -30.28
N LYS A 122 15.14 4.27 -29.04
CA LYS A 122 15.19 5.64 -28.48
C LYS A 122 16.53 6.35 -28.78
N GLY A 123 17.50 5.68 -29.40
CA GLY A 123 18.85 6.20 -29.65
C GLY A 123 19.75 6.32 -28.41
N LEU A 124 19.42 5.61 -27.32
CA LEU A 124 20.07 5.67 -26.02
C LEU A 124 21.08 4.55 -25.85
N THR A 125 22.18 4.59 -26.61
CA THR A 125 23.17 3.49 -26.71
C THR A 125 24.49 3.78 -25.98
N SER A 126 24.59 4.89 -25.24
CA SER A 126 25.82 5.22 -24.52
C SER A 126 26.11 4.26 -23.36
N VAL A 127 27.37 4.18 -22.95
CA VAL A 127 27.82 3.33 -21.83
C VAL A 127 27.00 3.59 -20.56
N LEU A 128 26.69 4.85 -20.25
CA LEU A 128 25.90 5.24 -19.09
C LEU A 128 24.51 4.57 -19.06
N TYR A 129 23.82 4.55 -20.20
CA TYR A 129 22.51 3.87 -20.29
C TYR A 129 22.63 2.36 -20.20
N GLN A 130 23.68 1.77 -20.77
CA GLN A 130 23.90 0.33 -20.71
C GLN A 130 24.23 -0.15 -19.29
N GLU A 131 25.08 0.57 -18.57
CA GLU A 131 25.42 0.29 -17.17
C GLU A 131 24.16 0.37 -16.30
N ARG A 132 23.41 1.46 -16.38
CA ARG A 132 22.17 1.65 -15.64
C ARG A 132 21.12 0.57 -15.95
N LEU A 133 20.97 0.19 -17.23
CA LEU A 133 20.07 -0.89 -17.63
C LEU A 133 20.45 -2.21 -16.99
N ASN A 134 21.74 -2.57 -17.01
CA ASN A 134 22.22 -3.82 -16.43
C ASN A 134 22.03 -3.86 -14.92
N GLU A 135 22.26 -2.75 -14.21
CA GLU A 135 22.02 -2.64 -12.78
C GLU A 135 20.55 -2.84 -12.44
N GLU A 136 19.64 -2.17 -13.15
CA GLU A 136 18.19 -2.29 -12.91
C GLU A 136 17.69 -3.70 -13.23
N LEU A 137 18.10 -4.30 -14.35
CA LEU A 137 17.73 -5.68 -14.72
C LEU A 137 18.20 -6.69 -13.67
N ALA A 138 19.40 -6.50 -13.10
CA ALA A 138 19.89 -7.38 -12.06
C ALA A 138 19.01 -7.29 -10.78
N VAL A 139 18.62 -6.09 -10.37
CA VAL A 139 17.73 -5.90 -9.21
C VAL A 139 16.34 -6.48 -9.48
N ILE A 140 15.77 -6.24 -10.66
CA ILE A 140 14.47 -6.76 -11.06
C ILE A 140 14.46 -8.29 -11.02
N HIS A 141 15.52 -8.91 -11.56
CA HIS A 141 15.68 -10.36 -11.59
C HIS A 141 15.82 -10.95 -10.18
N ASP A 142 16.72 -10.40 -9.36
CA ASP A 142 16.95 -10.86 -7.98
C ASP A 142 15.68 -10.79 -7.12
N MET A 143 14.80 -9.82 -7.41
CA MET A 143 13.52 -9.66 -6.73
C MET A 143 12.36 -10.46 -7.37
N GLY A 144 12.62 -11.18 -8.49
CA GLY A 144 11.63 -12.02 -9.17
C GLY A 144 10.54 -11.26 -9.91
N PHE A 145 10.80 -10.03 -10.39
CA PHE A 145 9.82 -9.19 -11.06
C PHE A 145 9.93 -9.19 -12.60
N ASP A 146 10.74 -10.06 -13.22
CA ASP A 146 10.89 -10.13 -14.67
C ASP A 146 9.54 -10.31 -15.38
N ASP A 147 8.76 -11.31 -14.98
CA ASP A 147 7.42 -11.57 -15.54
C ASP A 147 6.48 -10.39 -15.32
N TYR A 148 6.56 -9.72 -14.16
CA TYR A 148 5.70 -8.58 -13.85
C TYR A 148 5.91 -7.42 -14.84
N PHE A 149 7.17 -7.08 -15.14
CA PHE A 149 7.47 -6.04 -16.13
C PHE A 149 6.95 -6.41 -17.52
N LEU A 150 7.09 -7.65 -17.92
CA LEU A 150 6.61 -8.15 -19.21
C LEU A 150 5.07 -8.11 -19.31
N VAL A 151 4.37 -8.52 -18.26
CA VAL A 151 2.90 -8.45 -18.20
C VAL A 151 2.41 -7.00 -18.29
N VAL A 152 3.04 -6.09 -17.54
CA VAL A 152 2.68 -4.66 -17.58
C VAL A 152 2.97 -4.06 -18.96
N TRP A 153 4.12 -4.40 -19.56
CA TRP A 153 4.48 -3.98 -20.91
C TRP A 153 3.44 -4.43 -21.93
N ASP A 154 3.05 -5.70 -21.90
CA ASP A 154 2.08 -6.25 -22.86
C ASP A 154 0.69 -5.62 -22.72
N LEU A 155 0.25 -5.41 -21.47
CA LEU A 155 -1.02 -4.74 -21.19
C LEU A 155 -1.04 -3.32 -21.77
N LEU A 156 0.03 -2.54 -21.57
CA LEU A 156 0.11 -1.17 -22.10
C LEU A 156 0.25 -1.15 -23.63
N ARG A 157 1.02 -2.09 -24.19
CA ARG A 157 1.13 -2.29 -25.64
C ARG A 157 -0.24 -2.61 -26.26
N PHE A 158 -0.98 -3.54 -25.66
CA PHE A 158 -2.34 -3.88 -26.10
C PHE A 158 -3.26 -2.65 -26.03
N GLY A 159 -3.28 -1.94 -24.91
CA GLY A 159 -4.10 -0.73 -24.75
C GLY A 159 -3.84 0.30 -25.85
N ARG A 160 -2.55 0.58 -26.14
CA ARG A 160 -2.18 1.49 -27.25
C ARG A 160 -2.62 0.98 -28.61
N SER A 161 -2.52 -0.33 -28.87
CA SER A 161 -2.96 -0.93 -30.13
C SER A 161 -4.48 -0.80 -30.36
N GLN A 162 -5.25 -0.66 -29.27
CA GLN A 162 -6.69 -0.40 -29.31
C GLN A 162 -7.05 1.10 -29.36
N GLY A 163 -6.05 1.99 -29.43
CA GLY A 163 -6.26 3.44 -29.49
C GLY A 163 -6.51 4.09 -28.13
N TYR A 164 -6.31 3.38 -27.02
CA TYR A 164 -6.46 3.98 -25.69
C TYR A 164 -5.24 4.87 -25.37
N TYR A 165 -5.51 6.03 -24.77
CA TYR A 165 -4.46 6.86 -24.23
C TYR A 165 -3.88 6.22 -22.97
N MET A 166 -2.58 5.91 -23.02
CA MET A 166 -1.83 5.41 -21.87
C MET A 166 -0.96 6.56 -21.31
N GLY A 167 -1.15 6.87 -20.03
CA GLY A 167 -0.39 7.93 -19.37
C GLY A 167 1.12 7.68 -19.35
N MET A 168 1.87 8.74 -19.04
CA MET A 168 3.35 8.74 -18.99
C MET A 168 3.93 7.99 -17.78
N GLY A 169 3.12 7.25 -17.04
CA GLY A 169 3.50 6.64 -15.76
C GLY A 169 3.26 7.58 -14.57
N ARG A 170 3.38 7.04 -13.36
CA ARG A 170 3.23 7.81 -12.11
C ARG A 170 4.07 7.21 -10.98
N GLY A 171 4.25 7.98 -9.91
CA GLY A 171 4.96 7.54 -8.71
C GLY A 171 6.42 7.23 -8.97
N SER A 172 6.98 6.30 -8.22
CA SER A 172 8.41 5.95 -8.29
C SER A 172 8.80 5.15 -9.54
N ALA A 173 7.85 4.54 -10.25
CA ALA A 173 8.13 3.77 -11.47
C ALA A 173 8.80 4.61 -12.57
N VAL A 174 8.61 5.93 -12.57
CA VAL A 174 9.28 6.85 -13.51
C VAL A 174 10.80 6.91 -13.28
N GLY A 175 11.31 6.40 -12.16
CA GLY A 175 12.75 6.28 -11.89
C GLY A 175 13.42 5.06 -12.54
N SER A 176 12.65 4.18 -13.21
CA SER A 176 13.19 2.98 -13.85
C SER A 176 13.47 3.19 -15.34
N LEU A 177 14.72 2.93 -15.74
CA LEU A 177 15.15 2.92 -17.14
C LEU A 177 14.56 1.73 -17.90
N VAL A 178 14.43 0.57 -17.25
CA VAL A 178 13.76 -0.60 -17.83
C VAL A 178 12.29 -0.26 -18.15
N ALA A 179 11.57 0.39 -17.23
CA ALA A 179 10.20 0.83 -17.49
C ALA A 179 10.12 1.86 -18.63
N TYR A 180 11.08 2.76 -18.72
CA TYR A 180 11.16 3.74 -19.80
C TYR A 180 11.49 3.09 -21.15
N SER A 181 12.44 2.16 -21.19
CA SER A 181 12.81 1.46 -22.42
C SER A 181 11.63 0.64 -23.01
N LEU A 182 10.79 0.11 -22.15
CA LEU A 182 9.57 -0.64 -22.51
C LEU A 182 8.34 0.23 -22.80
N ASP A 183 8.47 1.55 -22.82
CA ASP A 183 7.36 2.48 -22.94
C ASP A 183 6.28 2.32 -21.84
N ILE A 184 6.64 1.74 -20.70
CA ILE A 184 5.77 1.71 -19.52
C ILE A 184 5.68 3.12 -18.92
N THR A 185 6.80 3.85 -18.91
CA THR A 185 6.87 5.25 -18.52
C THR A 185 7.36 6.11 -19.68
N GLY A 186 7.04 7.41 -19.63
CA GLY A 186 7.40 8.34 -20.72
C GLY A 186 8.48 9.36 -20.35
N ILE A 187 9.13 9.20 -19.20
CA ILE A 187 10.16 10.13 -18.70
C ILE A 187 11.49 9.40 -18.66
N ASP A 188 12.52 9.99 -19.26
CA ASP A 188 13.89 9.46 -19.19
C ASP A 188 14.47 9.67 -17.78
N PRO A 189 14.69 8.58 -17.01
CA PRO A 189 15.15 8.71 -15.64
C PRO A 189 16.63 9.08 -15.54
N VAL A 190 17.43 8.80 -16.56
CA VAL A 190 18.87 9.13 -16.57
C VAL A 190 19.04 10.61 -16.85
N GLU A 191 18.37 11.15 -17.87
CA GLU A 191 18.37 12.59 -18.18
C GLU A 191 17.89 13.43 -16.99
N LYS A 192 16.87 12.95 -16.26
CA LYS A 192 16.26 13.68 -15.14
C LYS A 192 16.85 13.33 -13.76
N ASN A 193 17.95 12.56 -13.71
CA ASN A 193 18.60 12.11 -12.46
C ASN A 193 17.62 11.49 -11.45
N LEU A 194 16.71 10.64 -11.93
CA LEU A 194 15.75 9.95 -11.07
C LEU A 194 16.36 8.68 -10.47
N ILE A 195 16.00 8.40 -9.23
CA ILE A 195 16.58 7.33 -8.42
C ILE A 195 15.71 6.06 -8.52
N PHE A 196 16.31 4.97 -9.04
CA PHE A 196 15.65 3.67 -9.20
C PHE A 196 15.31 2.98 -7.87
N GLU A 197 16.17 3.14 -6.86
CA GLU A 197 16.02 2.53 -5.53
C GLU A 197 14.78 3.03 -4.77
N ARG A 198 14.18 4.14 -5.21
CA ARG A 198 12.87 4.59 -4.72
C ARG A 198 11.73 3.74 -5.26
N PHE A 199 11.94 3.07 -6.38
CA PHE A 199 10.97 2.17 -7.01
C PHE A 199 11.17 0.74 -6.55
N LEU A 200 12.36 0.17 -6.75
CA LEU A 200 12.74 -1.18 -6.30
C LEU A 200 14.05 -1.12 -5.51
N ASN A 201 14.04 -1.77 -4.34
CA ASN A 201 15.21 -1.84 -3.48
C ASN A 201 15.23 -3.19 -2.76
N ARG A 202 16.32 -3.96 -2.91
CA ARG A 202 16.54 -5.26 -2.26
C ARG A 202 16.41 -5.22 -0.74
N GLU A 203 16.74 -4.08 -0.12
CA GLU A 203 16.72 -3.93 1.34
C GLU A 203 15.32 -3.73 1.94
N ARG A 204 14.30 -3.58 1.09
CA ARG A 204 12.92 -3.33 1.54
C ARG A 204 12.01 -4.57 1.51
N TYR A 205 12.56 -5.72 1.12
CA TYR A 205 11.82 -6.99 1.00
C TYR A 205 12.48 -8.10 1.80
#